data_debdda2b1faa9e4985c9cd017e892168
#
_entry.id   debdda2b1faa9e4985c9cd017e892168
#
_cell.length_a   1.000
_cell.length_b   1.000
_cell.length_c   1.000
_cell.angle_alpha   90.00
_cell.angle_beta   90.00
_cell.angle_gamma   90.00
#
_symmetry.space_group_name_H-M   'P 1'
#
loop_
_entity.id
_entity.type
_entity.pdbx_description
1 polymer ?
#
loop_
_entity_poly.entity_id
_entity_poly.type
_entity_poly.pdbx_seq_one_letter_code
_entity_poly.pdbx_strand_id
1 'polypeptide(L)'
;TVQGGSNIIKLRGRSSFQSPAYNAVKMIEAAMGGKEFTLPAGCYVNNDKLGFKNVMMAMPTTIDKTGVHFVEPTGTEEEIAALRKSYEHLCKMRDEIVELGIVPPVAEWTKMNPNL
;
A
#
# COMPACT_ATOMS: atom_id res chain seq x y z
N THR A 1 -13.64 -7.26 -9.48
CA THR A 1 -13.06 -6.67 -8.23
C THR A 1 -12.98 -5.16 -8.28
N VAL A 2 -12.49 -4.52 -9.37
CA VAL A 2 -12.32 -3.06 -9.47
C VAL A 2 -13.61 -2.28 -9.15
N GLN A 3 -14.78 -2.79 -9.56
CA GLN A 3 -16.09 -2.16 -9.33
C GLN A 3 -16.75 -2.54 -8.01
N GLY A 4 -16.10 -3.38 -7.17
CA GLY A 4 -16.70 -3.92 -5.96
C GLY A 4 -17.18 -2.84 -4.98
N GLY A 5 -16.32 -1.87 -4.67
CA GLY A 5 -16.64 -0.75 -3.79
C GLY A 5 -17.77 0.13 -4.31
N SER A 6 -17.75 0.47 -5.60
CA SER A 6 -18.80 1.25 -6.25
C SER A 6 -20.16 0.54 -6.24
N ASN A 7 -20.16 -0.78 -6.43
CA ASN A 7 -21.39 -1.56 -6.36
C ASN A 7 -21.98 -1.60 -4.95
N ILE A 8 -21.15 -1.72 -3.91
CA ILE A 8 -21.60 -1.63 -2.51
C ILE A 8 -22.23 -0.27 -2.23
N ILE A 9 -21.60 0.82 -2.67
CA ILE A 9 -22.13 2.18 -2.50
C ILE A 9 -23.48 2.33 -3.19
N LYS A 10 -23.61 1.83 -4.43
CA LYS A 10 -24.90 1.87 -5.17
C LYS A 10 -26.01 1.12 -4.45
N LEU A 11 -25.72 -0.04 -3.85
CA LEU A 11 -26.72 -0.87 -3.17
C LEU A 11 -27.07 -0.36 -1.78
N ARG A 12 -26.12 0.22 -1.05
CA ARG A 12 -26.29 0.63 0.36
C ARG A 12 -26.50 2.12 0.57
N GLY A 13 -26.27 2.94 -0.47
CA GLY A 13 -26.25 4.41 -0.36
C GLY A 13 -25.06 4.97 0.40
N ARG A 14 -24.13 4.15 0.84
CA ARG A 14 -22.90 4.55 1.56
C ARG A 14 -21.78 3.54 1.40
N SER A 15 -20.54 3.96 1.64
CA SER A 15 -19.36 3.10 1.62
C SER A 15 -19.44 2.00 2.69
N SER A 16 -18.78 0.87 2.42
CA SER A 16 -18.58 -0.19 3.42
C SER A 16 -17.57 0.28 4.47
N PHE A 17 -17.86 0.03 5.73
CA PHE A 17 -16.95 0.32 6.84
C PHE A 17 -16.64 -0.93 7.70
N GLN A 18 -17.47 -1.95 7.67
CA GLN A 18 -17.27 -3.16 8.46
C GLN A 18 -16.01 -3.93 8.05
N SER A 19 -15.85 -4.18 6.75
CA SER A 19 -14.69 -4.91 6.24
C SER A 19 -13.37 -4.15 6.45
N PRO A 20 -13.26 -2.85 6.14
CA PRO A 20 -12.08 -2.07 6.49
C PRO A 20 -11.77 -2.06 7.99
N ALA A 21 -12.78 -1.88 8.85
CA ALA A 21 -12.58 -1.89 10.30
C ALA A 21 -12.09 -3.25 10.81
N TYR A 22 -12.66 -4.34 10.31
CA TYR A 22 -12.23 -5.70 10.64
C TYR A 22 -10.76 -5.94 10.26
N ASN A 23 -10.37 -5.56 9.04
CA ASN A 23 -8.98 -5.71 8.60
C ASN A 23 -8.01 -4.84 9.42
N ALA A 24 -8.38 -3.60 9.76
CA ALA A 24 -7.57 -2.74 10.62
C ALA A 24 -7.34 -3.37 12.00
N VAL A 25 -8.38 -3.94 12.62
CA VAL A 25 -8.25 -4.66 13.90
C VAL A 25 -7.32 -5.86 13.76
N LYS A 26 -7.40 -6.63 12.66
CA LYS A 26 -6.51 -7.76 12.40
C LYS A 26 -5.05 -7.35 12.20
N MET A 27 -4.81 -6.22 11.57
CA MET A 27 -3.46 -5.65 11.44
C MET A 27 -2.89 -5.25 12.81
N ILE A 28 -3.70 -4.60 13.65
CA ILE A 28 -3.31 -4.22 15.02
C ILE A 28 -3.03 -5.48 15.86
N GLU A 29 -3.91 -6.49 15.80
CA GLU A 29 -3.72 -7.78 16.50
C GLU A 29 -2.37 -8.41 16.14
N ALA A 30 -2.03 -8.46 14.85
CA ALA A 30 -0.77 -8.99 14.36
C ALA A 30 0.43 -8.18 14.85
N ALA A 31 0.39 -6.86 14.77
CA ALA A 31 1.44 -5.97 15.24
C ALA A 31 1.67 -6.09 16.75
N MET A 32 0.65 -6.44 17.54
CA MET A 32 0.73 -6.67 18.96
C MET A 32 1.15 -8.11 19.35
N GLY A 33 1.53 -8.93 18.37
CA GLY A 33 2.01 -10.30 18.61
C GLY A 33 0.92 -11.36 18.63
N GLY A 34 -0.29 -11.04 18.12
CA GLY A 34 -1.34 -12.00 17.83
C GLY A 34 -1.09 -12.77 16.54
N LYS A 35 -2.18 -13.21 15.91
CA LYS A 35 -2.11 -13.95 14.64
C LYS A 35 -1.54 -13.06 13.53
N GLU A 36 -0.55 -13.56 12.81
CA GLU A 36 0.05 -12.92 11.64
C GLU A 36 -1.01 -12.52 10.60
N PHE A 37 -0.86 -11.32 10.04
CA PHE A 37 -1.69 -10.81 8.97
C PHE A 37 -0.94 -10.96 7.63
N THR A 38 -1.52 -11.73 6.69
CA THR A 38 -0.89 -12.13 5.42
C THR A 38 -1.70 -11.73 4.19
N LEU A 39 -2.35 -10.58 4.24
CA LEU A 39 -3.14 -10.04 3.12
C LEU A 39 -2.45 -8.81 2.52
N PRO A 40 -2.76 -8.46 1.25
CA PRO A 40 -2.23 -7.23 0.67
C PRO A 40 -2.56 -6.01 1.53
N ALA A 41 -1.54 -5.21 1.82
CA ALA A 41 -1.67 -3.98 2.59
C ALA A 41 -0.84 -2.85 1.94
N GLY A 42 -1.22 -1.61 2.20
CA GLY A 42 -0.42 -0.46 1.81
C GLY A 42 0.89 -0.45 2.59
N CYS A 43 2.00 -0.45 1.87
CA CYS A 43 3.33 -0.35 2.45
C CYS A 43 4.18 0.64 1.65
N TYR A 44 5.19 1.18 2.31
CA TYR A 44 6.21 1.97 1.62
C TYR A 44 7.10 1.03 0.80
N VAL A 45 7.15 1.26 -0.49
CA VAL A 45 7.92 0.44 -1.43
C VAL A 45 9.18 1.16 -1.86
N ASN A 46 10.31 0.53 -1.59
CA ASN A 46 11.63 0.95 -2.04
C ASN A 46 12.42 -0.31 -2.42
N ASN A 47 12.15 -0.83 -3.62
CA ASN A 47 12.65 -2.12 -4.09
C ASN A 47 13.44 -1.97 -5.39
N ASP A 48 14.74 -2.29 -5.34
CA ASP A 48 15.64 -2.17 -6.48
C ASP A 48 15.33 -3.15 -7.61
N LYS A 49 14.91 -4.35 -7.26
CA LYS A 49 14.67 -5.43 -8.22
C LYS A 49 13.47 -5.15 -9.12
N LEU A 50 12.40 -4.59 -8.56
CA LEU A 50 11.24 -4.13 -9.32
C LEU A 50 11.47 -2.76 -9.95
N GLY A 51 12.45 -2.00 -9.47
CA GLY A 51 12.68 -0.61 -9.83
C GLY A 51 11.61 0.35 -9.27
N PHE A 52 10.90 -0.07 -8.20
CA PHE A 52 9.87 0.75 -7.54
C PHE A 52 10.49 1.50 -6.37
N LYS A 53 10.34 2.81 -6.36
CA LYS A 53 11.02 3.69 -5.41
C LYS A 53 10.07 4.72 -4.79
N ASN A 54 10.20 4.88 -3.47
CA ASN A 54 9.61 5.99 -2.72
C ASN A 54 8.11 6.18 -2.96
N VAL A 55 7.33 5.10 -2.87
CA VAL A 55 5.88 5.13 -3.10
C VAL A 55 5.14 4.30 -2.06
N MET A 56 3.96 4.77 -1.64
CA MET A 56 3.01 3.96 -0.89
C MET A 56 2.15 3.18 -1.86
N MET A 57 2.21 1.86 -1.80
CA MET A 57 1.50 0.97 -2.72
C MET A 57 1.00 -0.27 -1.99
N ALA A 58 -0.17 -0.77 -2.37
CA ALA A 58 -0.64 -2.05 -1.87
C ALA A 58 0.16 -3.19 -2.49
N MET A 59 0.78 -3.99 -1.64
CA MET A 59 1.63 -5.12 -2.03
C MET A 59 1.28 -6.36 -1.18
N PRO A 60 1.64 -7.56 -1.62
CA PRO A 60 1.64 -8.72 -0.74
C PRO A 60 2.50 -8.42 0.48
N THR A 61 1.92 -8.57 1.66
CA THR A 61 2.53 -8.09 2.90
C THR A 61 2.24 -9.06 4.03
N THR A 62 3.24 -9.28 4.87
CA THR A 62 3.09 -9.93 6.16
C THR A 62 3.28 -8.91 7.27
N ILE A 63 2.36 -8.87 8.22
CA ILE A 63 2.47 -8.03 9.43
C ILE A 63 2.50 -8.93 10.64
N ASP A 64 3.49 -8.72 11.50
CA ASP A 64 3.65 -9.38 12.79
C ASP A 64 4.23 -8.40 13.84
N LYS A 65 4.57 -8.89 15.02
CA LYS A 65 5.16 -8.09 16.10
C LYS A 65 6.53 -7.47 15.76
N THR A 66 7.19 -7.92 14.68
CA THR A 66 8.49 -7.39 14.24
C THR A 66 8.34 -6.28 13.22
N GLY A 67 7.14 -6.10 12.67
CA GLY A 67 6.82 -5.02 11.74
C GLY A 67 6.06 -5.47 10.51
N VAL A 68 6.24 -4.70 9.44
CA VAL A 68 5.62 -4.90 8.13
C VAL A 68 6.68 -5.44 7.17
N HIS A 69 6.44 -6.62 6.64
CA HIS A 69 7.35 -7.32 5.74
C HIS A 69 6.75 -7.36 4.34
N PHE A 70 7.41 -6.68 3.43
CA PHE A 70 7.05 -6.71 2.02
C PHE A 70 7.39 -8.08 1.40
N VAL A 71 6.43 -8.65 0.71
CA VAL A 71 6.62 -9.86 -0.08
C VAL A 71 6.69 -9.47 -1.55
N GLU A 72 7.79 -9.83 -2.21
CA GLU A 72 7.98 -9.52 -3.62
C GLU A 72 6.92 -10.24 -4.47
N PRO A 73 6.10 -9.51 -5.25
CA PRO A 73 5.11 -10.14 -6.11
C PRO A 73 5.79 -10.91 -7.25
N THR A 74 5.27 -12.09 -7.51
CA THR A 74 5.61 -12.89 -8.68
C THR A 74 4.39 -13.01 -9.58
N GLY A 75 4.60 -13.02 -10.89
CA GLY A 75 3.51 -13.11 -11.86
C GLY A 75 4.04 -13.22 -13.29
N THR A 76 3.14 -13.26 -14.24
CA THR A 76 3.47 -13.19 -15.66
C THR A 76 4.02 -11.80 -16.02
N GLU A 77 4.66 -11.69 -17.18
CA GLU A 77 5.15 -10.41 -17.69
C GLU A 77 4.03 -9.38 -17.82
N GLU A 78 2.83 -9.81 -18.23
CA GLU A 78 1.65 -8.94 -18.34
C GLU A 78 1.18 -8.42 -16.98
N GLU A 79 1.17 -9.27 -15.95
CA GLU A 79 0.80 -8.89 -14.58
C GLU A 79 1.82 -7.92 -13.97
N ILE A 80 3.11 -8.16 -14.17
CA ILE A 80 4.17 -7.25 -13.72
C ILE A 80 4.12 -5.92 -14.48
N ALA A 81 3.82 -5.93 -15.78
CA ALA A 81 3.61 -4.70 -16.56
C ALA A 81 2.40 -3.90 -16.05
N ALA A 82 1.29 -4.56 -15.70
CA ALA A 82 0.12 -3.92 -15.11
C ALA A 82 0.43 -3.31 -13.73
N LEU A 83 1.22 -4.01 -12.91
CA LEU A 83 1.70 -3.51 -11.63
C LEU A 83 2.59 -2.26 -11.80
N ARG A 84 3.49 -2.28 -12.77
CA ARG A 84 4.35 -1.13 -13.13
C ARG A 84 3.54 0.08 -13.55
N LYS A 85 2.50 -0.10 -14.36
CA LYS A 85 1.59 0.98 -14.74
C LYS A 85 0.89 1.61 -13.53
N SER A 86 0.51 0.79 -12.55
CA SER A 86 -0.06 1.28 -11.29
C SER A 86 0.98 2.06 -10.46
N TYR A 87 2.20 1.58 -10.40
CA TYR A 87 3.32 2.29 -9.76
C TYR A 87 3.57 3.66 -10.39
N GLU A 88 3.65 3.74 -11.72
CA GLU A 88 3.85 5.00 -12.45
C GLU A 88 2.74 6.02 -12.17
N HIS A 89 1.50 5.54 -12.11
CA HIS A 89 0.36 6.38 -11.74
C HIS A 89 0.49 6.95 -10.31
N LEU A 90 0.87 6.10 -9.35
CA LEU A 90 1.09 6.53 -7.96
C LEU A 90 2.26 7.50 -7.83
N CYS A 91 3.34 7.31 -8.61
CA CYS A 91 4.44 8.26 -8.66
C CYS A 91 3.99 9.65 -9.13
N LYS A 92 3.15 9.72 -10.17
CA LYS A 92 2.57 10.99 -10.62
C LYS A 92 1.79 11.69 -9.52
N MET A 93 0.91 10.97 -8.84
CA MET A 93 0.11 11.53 -7.75
C MET A 93 1.00 11.99 -6.57
N ARG A 94 2.04 11.23 -6.23
CA ARG A 94 3.04 11.63 -5.23
C ARG A 94 3.71 12.95 -5.63
N ASP A 95 4.17 13.05 -6.86
CA ASP A 95 4.89 14.21 -7.35
C ASP A 95 4.00 15.46 -7.36
N GLU A 96 2.72 15.32 -7.73
CA GLU A 96 1.71 16.40 -7.62
C GLU A 96 1.55 16.92 -6.19
N ILE A 97 1.44 16.05 -5.19
CA ILE A 97 1.30 16.49 -3.79
C ILE A 97 2.59 17.08 -3.21
N VAL A 98 3.75 16.69 -3.73
CA VAL A 98 5.04 17.31 -3.42
C VAL A 98 5.11 18.71 -4.04
N GLU A 99 4.74 18.88 -5.31
CA GLU A 99 4.71 20.16 -6.01
C GLU A 99 3.75 21.15 -5.33
N LEU A 100 2.63 20.66 -4.82
CA LEU A 100 1.67 21.46 -4.04
C LEU A 100 2.17 21.82 -2.64
N GLY A 101 3.33 21.34 -2.22
CA GLY A 101 3.89 21.58 -0.89
C GLY A 101 3.13 20.91 0.26
N ILE A 102 2.27 19.91 -0.07
CA ILE A 102 1.49 19.16 0.95
C ILE A 102 2.41 18.18 1.70
N VAL A 103 3.36 17.59 1.00
CA VAL A 103 4.40 16.73 1.59
C VAL A 103 5.79 17.21 1.19
N PRO A 104 6.81 16.98 2.02
CA PRO A 104 8.19 17.36 1.70
C PRO A 104 8.72 16.66 0.45
N PRO A 105 9.75 17.22 -0.19
CA PRO A 105 10.46 16.55 -1.29
C PRO A 105 10.94 15.14 -0.89
N VAL A 106 10.85 14.20 -1.82
CA VAL A 106 11.21 12.77 -1.59
C VAL A 106 12.63 12.63 -1.01
N ALA A 107 13.57 13.48 -1.41
CA ALA A 107 14.96 13.46 -0.92
C ALA A 107 15.09 13.77 0.59
N GLU A 108 14.05 14.29 1.22
CA GLU A 108 14.03 14.60 2.66
C GLU A 108 13.40 13.50 3.50
N TRP A 109 12.67 12.56 2.90
CA TRP A 109 11.87 11.58 3.63
C TRP A 109 12.69 10.70 4.55
N THR A 110 13.83 10.18 4.08
CA THR A 110 14.75 9.36 4.91
C THR A 110 15.42 10.15 6.03
N LYS A 111 15.55 11.47 5.88
CA LYS A 111 16.04 12.36 6.96
C LYS A 111 14.98 12.55 8.03
N MET A 112 13.71 12.64 7.62
CA MET A 112 12.57 12.84 8.54
C MET A 112 12.18 11.53 9.23
N ASN A 113 12.29 10.41 8.54
CA ASN A 113 12.03 9.07 9.08
C ASN A 113 13.14 8.11 8.64
N PRO A 114 14.15 7.86 9.50
CA PRO A 114 15.25 6.94 9.19
C PRO A 114 14.84 5.48 9.00
N ASN A 115 13.57 5.13 9.32
CA ASN A 115 13.05 3.76 9.15
C ASN A 115 12.40 3.51 7.77
N LEU A 116 12.44 4.49 6.85
CA LEU A 116 11.96 4.32 5.49
C LEU A 116 12.95 3.61 4.58
#